data_19bab5fa3a1b51a41ae3b99e8d383804
#
_entry.id   19bab5fa3a1b51a41ae3b99e8d383804
#
_cell.length_a   1.000
_cell.length_b   1.000
_cell.length_c   1.000
_cell.angle_alpha   90.00
_cell.angle_beta   90.00
_cell.angle_gamma   90.00
#
_symmetry.space_group_name_H-M   'P 1'
#
loop_
_entity.id
_entity.type
_entity.pdbx_description
1 polymer ?
#
loop_
_entity_poly.entity_id
_entity_poly.type
_entity_poly.pdbx_seq_one_letter_code
_entity_poly.pdbx_strand_id
1 'polypeptide(L)'
;SSDLTPERARFGALLTPQGKIIIDCIVAEAPAEDGGGFFLDCPKALALDFVKKLNFYRLRAKVICEDLSEVLGVMAVWDGAGDTDYGLIYTDPRLPELGQRIMLPPHLDKEAAADLGAELIDGLDYEEHRISLGVPRGGADFMYGDAFPHETDMDQLAGIDFDKGCYVGQEVVSRMEHRGSARTRIVPVDVDGAFAPEAGLPVMAGDKQVGTTGAGWGNMALAMLRLDRLADAQAAGKTLVAGGITLEPRKPDWATFDWPGEKA
;
A
#
# COMPACT_ATOMS: atom_id res chain seq x y z
N SER A 1 20.32 5.53 2.72
CA SER A 1 20.02 4.83 1.50
C SER A 1 20.14 3.34 1.74
N SER A 2 19.02 2.67 1.78
CA SER A 2 19.00 1.23 1.62
C SER A 2 19.54 0.91 0.23
N ASP A 3 20.36 -0.12 0.11
CA ASP A 3 20.96 -0.52 -1.16
C ASP A 3 19.84 -0.89 -2.15
N LEU A 4 19.55 0.03 -3.06
CA LEU A 4 18.75 -0.24 -4.24
C LEU A 4 19.66 -0.98 -5.21
N THR A 5 19.25 -2.16 -5.62
CA THR A 5 19.89 -2.92 -6.70
C THR A 5 18.86 -3.15 -7.79
N PRO A 6 19.24 -3.38 -9.06
CA PRO A 6 18.30 -3.61 -10.15
C PRO A 6 17.24 -4.67 -9.85
N GLU A 7 17.59 -5.64 -9.01
CA GLU A 7 16.70 -6.75 -8.61
C GLU A 7 15.88 -6.45 -7.36
N ARG A 8 16.02 -5.27 -6.73
CA ARG A 8 15.47 -4.99 -5.41
C ARG A 8 14.79 -3.63 -5.33
N ALA A 9 13.52 -3.60 -5.68
CA ALA A 9 12.68 -2.44 -5.46
C ALA A 9 12.46 -2.13 -3.96
N ARG A 10 12.07 -0.90 -3.64
CA ARG A 10 11.78 -0.45 -2.28
C ARG A 10 10.42 0.25 -2.23
N PHE A 11 9.61 -0.09 -1.25
CA PHE A 11 8.41 0.66 -0.93
C PHE A 11 8.75 1.83 -0.01
N GLY A 12 8.05 2.95 -0.18
CA GLY A 12 8.25 4.12 0.68
C GLY A 12 7.23 5.21 0.41
N ALA A 13 7.36 6.31 1.14
CA ALA A 13 6.46 7.46 0.99
C ALA A 13 7.19 8.79 1.14
N LEU A 14 6.68 9.81 0.46
CA LEU A 14 6.99 11.20 0.76
C LEU A 14 6.05 11.66 1.88
N LEU A 15 6.62 12.22 2.94
CA LEU A 15 5.87 12.64 4.13
C LEU A 15 5.84 14.16 4.28
N THR A 16 4.81 14.65 4.97
CA THR A 16 4.78 16.00 5.52
C THR A 16 5.74 16.12 6.72
N PRO A 17 6.11 17.33 7.15
CA PRO A 17 6.87 17.52 8.39
C PRO A 17 6.17 16.94 9.63
N GLN A 18 4.85 16.81 9.59
CA GLN A 18 4.03 16.18 10.65
C GLN A 18 3.99 14.64 10.54
N GLY A 19 4.70 14.04 9.56
CA GLY A 19 4.78 12.59 9.37
C GLY A 19 3.61 11.95 8.63
N LYS A 20 2.73 12.74 7.99
CA LYS A 20 1.60 12.22 7.20
C LYS A 20 2.02 11.89 5.77
N ILE A 21 1.45 10.85 5.18
CA ILE A 21 1.76 10.39 3.83
C ILE A 21 1.20 11.38 2.81
N ILE A 22 2.09 11.98 2.00
CA ILE A 22 1.70 12.83 0.86
C ILE A 22 1.44 11.97 -0.37
N ILE A 23 2.31 10.98 -0.59
CA ILE A 23 2.23 9.99 -1.65
C ILE A 23 3.11 8.80 -1.26
N ASP A 24 2.70 7.61 -1.58
CA ASP A 24 3.50 6.40 -1.52
C ASP A 24 3.94 5.97 -2.92
N CYS A 25 5.05 5.27 -3.00
CA CYS A 25 5.59 4.76 -4.26
C CYS A 25 6.48 3.55 -4.04
N ILE A 26 6.66 2.78 -5.10
CA ILE A 26 7.72 1.78 -5.19
C ILE A 26 8.85 2.39 -6.03
N VAL A 27 10.07 2.31 -5.52
CA VAL A 27 11.28 2.81 -6.18
C VAL A 27 12.06 1.62 -6.70
N ALA A 28 12.32 1.59 -8.00
CA ALA A 28 13.16 0.60 -8.67
C ALA A 28 14.33 1.31 -9.36
N GLU A 29 15.52 0.67 -9.38
CA GLU A 29 16.66 1.19 -10.12
C GLU A 29 16.44 1.02 -11.62
N ALA A 30 16.67 2.09 -12.38
CA ALA A 30 16.61 2.04 -13.83
C ALA A 30 17.90 1.39 -14.37
N PRO A 31 17.80 0.50 -15.38
CA PRO A 31 18.96 -0.09 -16.05
C PRO A 31 19.91 0.99 -16.60
N ALA A 32 21.21 0.70 -16.63
CA ALA A 32 22.21 1.64 -17.11
C ALA A 32 22.03 2.00 -18.59
N GLU A 33 21.52 1.09 -19.40
CA GLU A 33 21.16 1.28 -20.79
C GLU A 33 20.01 2.27 -20.97
N ASP A 34 19.12 2.40 -20.01
CA ASP A 34 18.02 3.38 -19.99
C ASP A 34 18.45 4.74 -19.43
N GLY A 35 19.75 4.96 -19.24
CA GLY A 35 20.32 6.20 -18.73
C GLY A 35 20.55 6.17 -17.21
N GLY A 36 20.19 5.12 -16.52
CA GLY A 36 20.33 4.95 -15.08
C GLY A 36 19.36 5.80 -14.26
N GLY A 37 19.54 5.82 -12.95
CA GLY A 37 18.68 6.54 -12.02
C GLY A 37 17.60 5.64 -11.43
N PHE A 38 16.38 6.17 -11.25
CA PHE A 38 15.32 5.45 -10.56
C PHE A 38 13.97 5.67 -11.23
N PHE A 39 13.19 4.62 -11.34
CA PHE A 39 11.76 4.69 -11.60
C PHE A 39 11.00 4.74 -10.28
N LEU A 40 9.93 5.53 -10.24
CA LEU A 40 9.03 5.67 -9.10
C LEU A 40 7.63 5.29 -9.56
N ASP A 41 7.20 4.06 -9.22
CA ASP A 41 5.84 3.58 -9.48
C ASP A 41 4.90 4.15 -8.40
N CYS A 42 3.99 5.00 -8.83
CA CYS A 42 3.05 5.71 -7.97
C CYS A 42 1.67 5.85 -8.65
N PRO A 43 0.61 6.22 -7.91
CA PRO A 43 -0.69 6.48 -8.53
C PRO A 43 -0.60 7.54 -9.64
N LYS A 44 -1.00 7.18 -10.89
CA LYS A 44 -0.94 8.06 -12.07
C LYS A 44 -1.57 9.44 -11.81
N ALA A 45 -2.70 9.48 -11.09
CA ALA A 45 -3.37 10.74 -10.75
C ALA A 45 -2.52 11.70 -9.89
N LEU A 46 -1.50 11.19 -9.21
CA LEU A 46 -0.61 11.98 -8.35
C LEU A 46 0.78 12.21 -8.97
N ALA A 47 1.10 11.58 -10.08
CA ALA A 47 2.44 11.61 -10.69
C ALA A 47 2.93 13.05 -10.96
N LEU A 48 2.09 13.88 -11.58
CA LEU A 48 2.46 15.26 -11.89
C LEU A 48 2.75 16.11 -10.64
N ASP A 49 1.96 15.95 -9.58
CA ASP A 49 2.19 16.67 -8.32
C ASP A 49 3.39 16.08 -7.55
N PHE A 50 3.66 14.80 -7.72
CA PHE A 50 4.87 14.18 -7.18
C PHE A 50 6.12 14.75 -7.83
N VAL A 51 6.17 14.85 -9.16
CA VAL A 51 7.27 15.49 -9.91
C VAL A 51 7.49 16.92 -9.43
N LYS A 52 6.44 17.72 -9.26
CA LYS A 52 6.56 19.11 -8.72
C LYS A 52 7.22 19.11 -7.33
N LYS A 53 6.81 18.21 -6.45
CA LYS A 53 7.37 18.09 -5.09
C LYS A 53 8.83 17.65 -5.12
N LEU A 54 9.18 16.63 -5.91
CA LEU A 54 10.57 16.18 -6.08
C LEU A 54 11.45 17.31 -6.64
N ASN A 55 10.97 18.04 -7.63
CA ASN A 55 11.68 19.21 -8.18
C ASN A 55 11.88 20.33 -7.14
N PHE A 56 10.93 20.52 -6.23
CA PHE A 56 11.09 21.47 -5.12
C PHE A 56 12.18 21.02 -4.14
N TYR A 57 12.22 19.73 -3.80
CA TYR A 57 13.19 19.19 -2.84
C TYR A 57 14.58 18.90 -3.43
N ARG A 58 14.73 18.77 -4.74
CA ARG A 58 16.04 18.48 -5.36
C ARG A 58 17.10 19.56 -5.14
N LEU A 59 16.67 20.80 -4.84
CA LEU A 59 17.54 21.97 -4.60
C LEU A 59 18.60 22.13 -5.71
N ARG A 60 19.88 21.86 -5.38
CA ARG A 60 21.03 21.96 -6.29
C ARG A 60 21.49 20.62 -6.87
N ALA A 61 20.78 19.52 -6.55
CA ALA A 61 21.13 18.23 -7.10
C ALA A 61 20.94 18.21 -8.62
N LYS A 62 21.90 17.63 -9.33
CA LYS A 62 21.85 17.45 -10.79
C LYS A 62 20.99 16.22 -11.13
N VAL A 63 19.70 16.31 -10.84
CA VAL A 63 18.70 15.27 -11.08
C VAL A 63 17.59 15.86 -11.92
N ILE A 64 17.10 15.10 -12.88
CA ILE A 64 15.90 15.41 -13.68
C ILE A 64 14.78 14.51 -13.16
N CYS A 65 13.60 15.09 -12.87
CA CYS A 65 12.40 14.34 -12.52
C CYS A 65 11.37 14.56 -13.63
N GLU A 66 10.93 13.47 -14.23
CA GLU A 66 10.01 13.46 -15.36
C GLU A 66 8.79 12.58 -15.05
N ASP A 67 7.65 12.96 -15.59
CA ASP A 67 6.42 12.12 -15.58
C ASP A 67 6.41 11.27 -16.85
N LEU A 68 6.51 9.95 -16.68
CA LEU A 68 6.50 8.97 -17.75
C LEU A 68 5.16 8.23 -17.88
N SER A 69 4.11 8.70 -17.20
CA SER A 69 2.80 8.02 -17.12
C SER A 69 2.08 7.86 -18.46
N GLU A 70 2.50 8.59 -19.51
CA GLU A 70 1.94 8.44 -20.86
C GLU A 70 2.69 7.41 -21.71
N VAL A 71 3.91 7.02 -21.32
CA VAL A 71 4.75 6.11 -22.09
C VAL A 71 5.06 4.80 -21.37
N LEU A 72 4.90 4.76 -20.04
CA LEU A 72 5.08 3.58 -19.21
C LEU A 72 3.81 3.29 -18.39
N GLY A 73 3.48 2.00 -18.31
CA GLY A 73 2.48 1.45 -17.40
C GLY A 73 3.12 0.44 -16.46
N VAL A 74 2.33 -0.10 -15.54
CA VAL A 74 2.75 -1.18 -14.65
C VAL A 74 1.75 -2.32 -14.73
N MET A 75 2.25 -3.50 -14.99
CA MET A 75 1.52 -4.77 -14.91
C MET A 75 1.93 -5.50 -13.64
N ALA A 76 0.99 -6.12 -12.94
CA ALA A 76 1.26 -7.02 -11.82
C ALA A 76 1.07 -8.47 -12.28
N VAL A 77 1.92 -9.36 -11.79
CA VAL A 77 1.85 -10.81 -12.06
C VAL A 77 1.94 -11.54 -10.73
N TRP A 78 0.95 -12.36 -10.42
CA TRP A 78 0.91 -13.18 -9.21
C TRP A 78 0.54 -14.63 -9.56
N ASP A 79 0.63 -15.54 -8.60
CA ASP A 79 0.49 -16.99 -8.78
C ASP A 79 1.51 -17.60 -9.75
N GLY A 80 2.62 -16.92 -9.97
CA GLY A 80 3.72 -17.32 -10.81
C GLY A 80 4.86 -16.31 -10.75
N ALA A 81 5.95 -16.65 -11.36
CA ALA A 81 7.10 -15.77 -11.55
C ALA A 81 7.73 -16.08 -12.89
N GLY A 82 8.27 -15.09 -13.55
CA GLY A 82 8.93 -15.23 -14.85
C GLY A 82 9.87 -14.06 -15.11
N ASP A 83 10.45 -14.09 -16.28
CA ASP A 83 11.29 -13.03 -16.80
C ASP A 83 10.82 -12.67 -18.22
N THR A 84 10.98 -11.42 -18.62
CA THR A 84 10.64 -10.95 -19.96
C THR A 84 11.54 -9.80 -20.38
N ASP A 85 11.86 -9.73 -21.66
CA ASP A 85 12.66 -8.64 -22.24
C ASP A 85 11.81 -7.37 -22.54
N TYR A 86 10.51 -7.40 -22.29
CA TYR A 86 9.59 -6.30 -22.64
C TYR A 86 9.51 -5.17 -21.61
N GLY A 87 10.14 -5.31 -20.44
CA GLY A 87 10.10 -4.28 -19.41
C GLY A 87 10.98 -4.56 -18.20
N LEU A 88 10.98 -3.61 -17.27
CA LEU A 88 11.70 -3.75 -16.01
C LEU A 88 10.85 -4.57 -15.03
N ILE A 89 11.34 -5.76 -14.66
CA ILE A 89 10.70 -6.64 -13.68
C ILE A 89 11.32 -6.43 -12.30
N TYR A 90 10.47 -6.42 -11.27
CA TYR A 90 10.88 -6.48 -9.87
C TYR A 90 9.80 -7.14 -9.02
N THR A 91 10.21 -7.83 -7.98
CA THR A 91 9.28 -8.36 -6.97
C THR A 91 8.64 -7.21 -6.20
N ASP A 92 7.33 -7.28 -5.94
CA ASP A 92 6.65 -6.28 -5.11
C ASP A 92 7.27 -6.28 -3.71
N PRO A 93 7.88 -5.16 -3.28
CA PRO A 93 8.64 -5.11 -2.03
C PRO A 93 7.77 -5.13 -0.78
N ARG A 94 6.45 -4.95 -0.92
CA ARG A 94 5.50 -4.89 0.19
C ARG A 94 5.20 -6.26 0.76
N LEU A 95 4.95 -7.23 -0.12
CA LEU A 95 4.59 -8.60 0.26
C LEU A 95 4.89 -9.54 -0.91
N PRO A 96 5.59 -10.68 -0.69
CA PRO A 96 5.90 -11.64 -1.75
C PRO A 96 4.69 -12.17 -2.49
N GLU A 97 3.57 -12.32 -1.80
CA GLU A 97 2.30 -12.83 -2.33
C GLU A 97 1.64 -11.87 -3.33
N LEU A 98 2.04 -10.59 -3.35
CA LEU A 98 1.65 -9.65 -4.41
C LEU A 98 2.34 -9.94 -5.76
N GLY A 99 3.35 -10.82 -5.75
CA GLY A 99 4.05 -11.29 -6.93
C GLY A 99 5.07 -10.30 -7.48
N GLN A 100 5.14 -10.21 -8.82
CA GLN A 100 6.06 -9.34 -9.55
C GLN A 100 5.31 -8.16 -10.17
N ARG A 101 6.04 -7.07 -10.35
CA ARG A 101 5.59 -5.90 -11.10
C ARG A 101 6.49 -5.71 -12.31
N ILE A 102 5.89 -5.32 -13.42
CA ILE A 102 6.59 -5.11 -14.68
C ILE A 102 6.26 -3.71 -15.15
N MET A 103 7.27 -2.87 -15.25
CA MET A 103 7.16 -1.53 -15.82
C MET A 103 7.49 -1.60 -17.29
N LEU A 104 6.53 -1.30 -18.17
CA LEU A 104 6.64 -1.47 -19.61
C LEU A 104 5.79 -0.47 -20.39
N PRO A 105 6.09 -0.22 -21.68
CA PRO A 105 5.16 0.49 -22.55
C PRO A 105 3.81 -0.23 -22.64
N PRO A 106 2.67 0.46 -22.46
CA PRO A 106 1.34 -0.19 -22.38
C PRO A 106 0.93 -1.04 -23.58
N HIS A 107 1.49 -0.75 -24.76
CA HIS A 107 1.21 -1.52 -25.97
C HIS A 107 1.93 -2.88 -26.05
N LEU A 108 2.83 -3.18 -25.11
CA LEU A 108 3.58 -4.44 -25.00
C LEU A 108 3.04 -5.38 -23.92
N ASP A 109 1.90 -5.03 -23.33
CA ASP A 109 1.28 -5.80 -22.23
C ASP A 109 0.97 -7.25 -22.62
N LYS A 110 0.42 -7.47 -23.85
CA LYS A 110 0.07 -8.80 -24.36
C LYS A 110 1.29 -9.65 -24.67
N GLU A 111 2.30 -9.04 -25.26
CA GLU A 111 3.56 -9.69 -25.58
C GLU A 111 4.29 -10.13 -24.30
N ALA A 112 4.35 -9.24 -23.31
CA ALA A 112 4.94 -9.55 -22.01
C ALA A 112 4.15 -10.65 -21.28
N ALA A 113 2.82 -10.61 -21.26
CA ALA A 113 2.01 -11.65 -20.67
C ALA A 113 2.21 -13.01 -21.34
N ALA A 114 2.26 -13.04 -22.69
CA ALA A 114 2.51 -14.26 -23.44
C ALA A 114 3.89 -14.85 -23.17
N ASP A 115 4.91 -14.01 -23.08
CA ASP A 115 6.29 -14.39 -22.77
C ASP A 115 6.42 -15.03 -21.38
N LEU A 116 5.69 -14.48 -20.42
CA LEU A 116 5.59 -15.00 -19.06
C LEU A 116 4.70 -16.24 -18.92
N GLY A 117 3.98 -16.63 -19.99
CA GLY A 117 2.97 -17.68 -19.92
C GLY A 117 1.78 -17.33 -19.02
N ALA A 118 1.52 -16.05 -18.82
CA ALA A 118 0.45 -15.51 -17.97
C ALA A 118 -0.77 -15.11 -18.81
N GLU A 119 -1.94 -15.14 -18.19
CA GLU A 119 -3.17 -14.59 -18.77
C GLU A 119 -3.29 -13.12 -18.41
N LEU A 120 -3.50 -12.26 -19.41
CA LEU A 120 -3.76 -10.84 -19.19
C LEU A 120 -5.23 -10.65 -18.83
N ILE A 121 -5.49 -10.20 -17.60
CA ILE A 121 -6.81 -9.98 -17.03
C ILE A 121 -7.02 -8.51 -16.65
N ASP A 122 -8.19 -8.17 -16.12
CA ASP A 122 -8.53 -6.81 -15.72
C ASP A 122 -7.80 -6.39 -14.42
N GLY A 123 -7.51 -5.12 -14.28
CA GLY A 123 -6.94 -4.56 -13.05
C GLY A 123 -7.85 -4.70 -11.81
N LEU A 124 -9.13 -5.00 -12.00
CA LEU A 124 -10.07 -5.31 -10.92
C LEU A 124 -9.73 -6.64 -10.22
N ASP A 125 -9.20 -7.61 -10.95
CA ASP A 125 -8.76 -8.88 -10.36
C ASP A 125 -7.54 -8.67 -9.43
N TYR A 126 -6.67 -7.71 -9.78
CA TYR A 126 -5.59 -7.30 -8.89
C TYR A 126 -6.12 -6.62 -7.61
N GLU A 127 -7.19 -5.82 -7.71
CA GLU A 127 -7.82 -5.25 -6.52
C GLU A 127 -8.39 -6.32 -5.60
N GLU A 128 -9.07 -7.34 -6.15
CA GLU A 128 -9.51 -8.51 -5.38
C GLU A 128 -8.33 -9.18 -4.67
N HIS A 129 -7.26 -9.47 -5.42
CA HIS A 129 -6.06 -10.11 -4.89
C HIS A 129 -5.43 -9.32 -3.73
N ARG A 130 -5.16 -7.99 -3.89
CA ARG A 130 -4.58 -7.20 -2.82
C ARG A 130 -5.50 -7.05 -1.59
N ILE A 131 -6.83 -6.95 -1.79
CA ILE A 131 -7.80 -6.87 -0.70
C ILE A 131 -7.80 -8.19 0.08
N SER A 132 -7.77 -9.34 -0.59
CA SER A 132 -7.71 -10.64 0.06
C SER A 132 -6.47 -10.81 0.93
N LEU A 133 -5.33 -10.25 0.49
CA LEU A 133 -4.08 -10.21 1.24
C LEU A 133 -4.06 -9.16 2.35
N GLY A 134 -5.02 -8.25 2.38
CA GLY A 134 -5.06 -7.19 3.38
C GLY A 134 -4.08 -6.03 3.12
N VAL A 135 -3.62 -5.84 1.89
CA VAL A 135 -2.61 -4.80 1.56
C VAL A 135 -3.28 -3.47 1.22
N PRO A 136 -3.02 -2.40 1.98
CA PRO A 136 -3.63 -1.09 1.77
C PRO A 136 -3.18 -0.40 0.48
N ARG A 137 -4.06 0.46 -0.06
CA ARG A 137 -3.78 1.36 -1.18
C ARG A 137 -4.27 2.77 -0.87
N GLY A 138 -3.40 3.75 -1.03
CA GLY A 138 -3.74 5.15 -0.85
C GLY A 138 -4.81 5.65 -1.84
N GLY A 139 -5.69 6.51 -1.37
CA GLY A 139 -6.84 7.01 -2.13
C GLY A 139 -8.03 6.06 -2.16
N ALA A 140 -7.85 4.79 -1.75
CA ALA A 140 -8.93 3.81 -1.63
C ALA A 140 -9.19 3.42 -0.17
N ASP A 141 -8.14 3.10 0.58
CA ASP A 141 -8.24 2.60 1.94
C ASP A 141 -7.85 3.66 2.99
N PHE A 142 -7.13 4.67 2.57
CA PHE A 142 -6.77 5.83 3.38
C PHE A 142 -6.60 7.09 2.54
N MET A 143 -6.71 8.25 3.19
CA MET A 143 -6.56 9.55 2.53
C MET A 143 -5.12 10.05 2.62
N TYR A 144 -4.54 10.42 1.48
CA TYR A 144 -3.27 11.15 1.44
C TYR A 144 -3.38 12.50 2.17
N GLY A 145 -2.33 12.87 2.89
CA GLY A 145 -2.29 14.07 3.72
C GLY A 145 -2.91 13.89 5.11
N ASP A 146 -3.57 12.75 5.37
CA ASP A 146 -4.23 12.49 6.67
C ASP A 146 -3.65 11.29 7.43
N ALA A 147 -3.38 10.18 6.77
CA ALA A 147 -2.88 8.96 7.39
C ALA A 147 -1.38 9.02 7.73
N PHE A 148 -0.99 8.35 8.80
CA PHE A 148 0.40 8.09 9.17
C PHE A 148 0.88 6.74 8.63
N PRO A 149 2.19 6.54 8.38
CA PRO A 149 2.73 5.29 7.84
C PRO A 149 2.36 4.04 8.65
N HIS A 150 2.37 4.10 9.97
CA HIS A 150 1.95 2.97 10.80
C HIS A 150 0.45 2.66 10.71
N GLU A 151 -0.39 3.66 10.49
CA GLU A 151 -1.84 3.45 10.36
C GLU A 151 -2.20 2.74 9.05
N THR A 152 -1.31 2.80 8.07
CA THR A 152 -1.42 2.15 6.76
C THR A 152 -0.50 0.94 6.63
N ASP A 153 0.00 0.43 7.76
CA ASP A 153 0.81 -0.77 7.88
C ASP A 153 2.16 -0.74 7.12
N MET A 154 2.68 0.46 6.79
CA MET A 154 3.96 0.59 6.10
C MET A 154 5.15 0.05 6.93
N ASP A 155 5.05 0.03 8.25
CA ASP A 155 6.03 -0.60 9.16
C ASP A 155 6.06 -2.11 9.00
N GLN A 156 4.94 -2.73 8.63
CA GLN A 156 4.79 -4.18 8.42
C GLN A 156 5.10 -4.58 6.96
N LEU A 157 4.83 -3.68 6.01
CA LEU A 157 4.94 -3.90 4.57
C LEU A 157 6.24 -3.32 3.97
N ALA A 158 7.33 -3.34 4.76
CA ALA A 158 8.66 -2.86 4.36
C ALA A 158 8.72 -1.41 3.83
N GLY A 159 7.73 -0.58 4.18
CA GLY A 159 7.63 0.82 3.74
C GLY A 159 8.39 1.82 4.63
N ILE A 160 8.93 1.37 5.79
CA ILE A 160 9.72 2.18 6.71
C ILE A 160 11.06 1.50 6.95
N ASP A 161 12.13 2.25 6.73
CA ASP A 161 13.48 1.83 7.10
C ASP A 161 13.88 2.59 8.37
N PHE A 162 13.90 1.89 9.49
CA PHE A 162 14.22 2.47 10.80
C PHE A 162 15.73 2.67 11.02
N ASP A 163 16.59 2.01 10.24
CA ASP A 163 18.04 2.09 10.34
C ASP A 163 18.65 3.18 9.45
N LYS A 164 17.89 3.75 8.52
CA LYS A 164 18.37 4.83 7.67
C LYS A 164 18.51 6.15 8.42
N GLY A 165 19.27 7.08 7.82
CA GLY A 165 19.46 8.45 8.33
C GLY A 165 18.18 9.28 8.37
N CYS A 166 18.31 10.56 8.77
CA CYS A 166 17.20 11.49 8.98
C CYS A 166 16.39 11.77 7.70
N TYR A 167 15.07 11.88 7.86
CA TYR A 167 14.13 12.25 6.82
C TYR A 167 13.01 13.16 7.37
N VAL A 168 12.31 13.83 6.47
CA VAL A 168 11.19 14.72 6.83
C VAL A 168 10.06 13.89 7.46
N GLY A 169 9.56 14.31 8.63
CA GLY A 169 8.50 13.61 9.36
C GLY A 169 8.96 12.49 10.28
N GLN A 170 10.27 12.17 10.31
CA GLN A 170 10.84 11.08 11.11
C GLN A 170 10.46 11.14 12.60
N GLU A 171 10.42 12.33 13.20
CA GLU A 171 10.16 12.45 14.64
C GLU A 171 8.84 11.78 15.06
N VAL A 172 7.79 11.98 14.28
CA VAL A 172 6.47 11.40 14.54
C VAL A 172 6.49 9.90 14.28
N VAL A 173 7.08 9.47 13.15
CA VAL A 173 7.18 8.06 12.77
C VAL A 173 7.96 7.25 13.82
N SER A 174 9.15 7.72 14.21
CA SER A 174 9.96 7.06 15.25
C SER A 174 9.27 7.04 16.62
N ARG A 175 8.51 8.10 16.95
CA ARG A 175 7.75 8.14 18.20
C ARG A 175 6.62 7.10 18.20
N MET A 176 5.94 6.92 17.09
CA MET A 176 4.90 5.89 16.96
C MET A 176 5.48 4.49 17.15
N GLU A 177 6.62 4.22 16.54
CA GLU A 177 7.35 2.95 16.68
C GLU A 177 7.74 2.68 18.13
N HIS A 178 8.54 3.57 18.74
CA HIS A 178 9.08 3.37 20.08
C HIS A 178 8.04 3.33 21.19
N ARG A 179 6.87 3.94 21.00
CA ARG A 179 5.79 3.93 21.99
C ARG A 179 4.79 2.79 21.79
N GLY A 180 4.93 2.01 20.73
CA GLY A 180 3.91 1.03 20.33
C GLY A 180 2.53 1.67 20.18
N SER A 181 2.48 2.97 19.76
CA SER A 181 1.26 3.76 19.85
C SER A 181 0.41 3.73 18.57
N ALA A 182 0.75 2.89 17.60
CA ALA A 182 -0.08 2.68 16.43
C ALA A 182 -1.35 1.92 16.80
N ARG A 183 -2.36 2.68 17.28
CA ARG A 183 -3.65 2.10 17.69
C ARG A 183 -4.62 1.92 16.53
N THR A 184 -4.28 2.48 15.37
CA THR A 184 -5.08 2.39 14.14
C THR A 184 -4.31 1.53 13.15
N ARG A 185 -4.99 0.59 12.52
CA ARG A 185 -4.46 -0.28 11.47
C ARG A 185 -5.49 -0.47 10.37
N ILE A 186 -5.04 -0.72 9.14
CA ILE A 186 -5.91 -1.18 8.07
C ILE A 186 -5.88 -2.70 8.08
N VAL A 187 -7.04 -3.31 8.21
CA VAL A 187 -7.15 -4.77 8.33
C VAL A 187 -8.23 -5.29 7.39
N PRO A 188 -8.12 -6.52 6.89
CA PRO A 188 -9.18 -7.16 6.17
C PRO A 188 -10.37 -7.42 7.10
N VAL A 189 -11.56 -7.29 6.53
CA VAL A 189 -12.84 -7.63 7.16
C VAL A 189 -13.63 -8.54 6.24
N ASP A 190 -14.13 -9.63 6.78
CA ASP A 190 -15.11 -10.46 6.12
C ASP A 190 -16.50 -9.83 6.31
N VAL A 191 -17.33 -9.96 5.30
CA VAL A 191 -18.62 -9.29 5.21
C VAL A 191 -19.74 -10.33 5.25
N ASP A 192 -20.69 -10.15 6.16
CA ASP A 192 -21.89 -10.98 6.19
C ASP A 192 -22.86 -10.49 5.09
N GLY A 193 -22.65 -11.02 3.89
CA GLY A 193 -23.40 -10.64 2.68
C GLY A 193 -22.63 -10.91 1.39
N ALA A 194 -23.27 -10.66 0.26
CA ALA A 194 -22.69 -10.88 -1.06
C ALA A 194 -21.79 -9.72 -1.53
N PHE A 195 -21.93 -8.54 -0.92
CA PHE A 195 -21.24 -7.32 -1.35
C PHE A 195 -20.70 -6.55 -0.16
N ALA A 196 -19.48 -6.10 -0.29
CA ALA A 196 -18.83 -5.22 0.67
C ALA A 196 -19.57 -3.85 0.75
N PRO A 197 -19.51 -3.19 1.92
CA PRO A 197 -20.00 -1.83 2.05
C PRO A 197 -19.17 -0.86 1.22
N GLU A 198 -19.73 0.29 0.86
CA GLU A 198 -18.97 1.36 0.19
C GLU A 198 -17.80 1.83 1.06
N ALA A 199 -16.72 2.24 0.40
CA ALA A 199 -15.57 2.83 1.07
C ALA A 199 -15.94 4.17 1.74
N GLY A 200 -15.32 4.46 2.89
CA GLY A 200 -15.51 5.70 3.63
C GLY A 200 -16.70 5.69 4.61
N LEU A 201 -17.42 4.59 4.74
CA LEU A 201 -18.50 4.49 5.73
C LEU A 201 -17.93 4.29 7.15
N PRO A 202 -18.57 4.88 8.19
CA PRO A 202 -18.17 4.63 9.55
C PRO A 202 -18.45 3.18 9.96
N VAL A 203 -17.45 2.53 10.54
CA VAL A 203 -17.58 1.23 11.19
C VAL A 203 -18.00 1.46 12.64
N MET A 204 -19.17 0.97 13.01
CA MET A 204 -19.80 1.17 14.31
C MET A 204 -19.84 -0.10 15.15
N ALA A 205 -19.63 0.02 16.46
CA ALA A 205 -19.91 -1.00 17.46
C ALA A 205 -20.98 -0.46 18.43
N GLY A 206 -22.24 -0.69 18.10
CA GLY A 206 -23.36 0.02 18.75
C GLY A 206 -23.33 1.50 18.38
N ASP A 207 -23.20 2.37 19.38
CA ASP A 207 -23.14 3.83 19.25
C ASP A 207 -21.72 4.42 19.09
N LYS A 208 -20.70 3.58 19.21
CA LYS A 208 -19.29 4.01 19.12
C LYS A 208 -18.71 3.72 17.74
N GLN A 209 -18.10 4.71 17.11
CA GLN A 209 -17.32 4.51 15.91
C GLN A 209 -15.98 3.85 16.25
N VAL A 210 -15.68 2.74 15.57
CA VAL A 210 -14.43 1.97 15.69
C VAL A 210 -13.45 2.29 14.58
N GLY A 211 -13.95 2.68 13.40
CA GLY A 211 -13.12 2.94 12.24
C GLY A 211 -13.91 3.41 11.03
N THR A 212 -13.34 3.13 9.85
CA THR A 212 -13.91 3.51 8.54
C THR A 212 -13.62 2.40 7.53
N THR A 213 -14.56 2.08 6.66
CA THR A 213 -14.37 1.12 5.56
C THR A 213 -13.43 1.67 4.49
N GLY A 214 -12.60 0.81 3.93
CA GLY A 214 -11.81 1.01 2.72
C GLY A 214 -12.44 0.35 1.51
N ALA A 215 -11.61 -0.02 0.52
CA ALA A 215 -12.03 -0.74 -0.68
C ALA A 215 -12.57 -2.13 -0.32
N GLY A 216 -13.54 -2.59 -1.10
CA GLY A 216 -14.13 -3.90 -0.95
C GLY A 216 -14.29 -4.62 -2.28
N TRP A 217 -14.35 -5.96 -2.21
CA TRP A 217 -14.60 -6.85 -3.32
C TRP A 217 -15.40 -8.07 -2.86
N GLY A 218 -16.53 -8.33 -3.51
CA GLY A 218 -17.40 -9.43 -3.09
C GLY A 218 -17.77 -9.33 -1.60
N ASN A 219 -17.48 -10.37 -0.85
CA ASN A 219 -17.71 -10.45 0.59
C ASN A 219 -16.48 -10.10 1.45
N MET A 220 -15.51 -9.39 0.89
CA MET A 220 -14.31 -8.92 1.59
C MET A 220 -14.15 -7.41 1.45
N ALA A 221 -13.60 -6.76 2.45
CA ALA A 221 -13.18 -5.37 2.38
C ALA A 221 -11.93 -5.11 3.24
N LEU A 222 -11.34 -3.95 3.08
CA LEU A 222 -10.42 -3.41 4.07
C LEU A 222 -11.15 -2.41 4.98
N ALA A 223 -10.67 -2.26 6.20
CA ALA A 223 -11.16 -1.24 7.10
C ALA A 223 -10.02 -0.68 7.95
N MET A 224 -9.95 0.64 8.05
CA MET A 224 -9.07 1.31 8.99
C MET A 224 -9.73 1.32 10.37
N LEU A 225 -9.22 0.50 11.29
CA LEU A 225 -9.82 0.29 12.61
C LEU A 225 -8.91 0.75 13.74
N ARG A 226 -9.52 1.33 14.77
CA ARG A 226 -8.91 1.60 16.08
C ARG A 226 -8.90 0.29 16.88
N LEU A 227 -7.72 -0.35 17.00
CA LEU A 227 -7.58 -1.65 17.66
C LEU A 227 -7.95 -1.61 19.16
N ASP A 228 -7.71 -0.50 19.84
CA ASP A 228 -8.17 -0.30 21.20
C ASP A 228 -9.71 -0.29 21.33
N ARG A 229 -10.40 0.34 20.36
CA ARG A 229 -11.86 0.34 20.31
C ARG A 229 -12.43 -0.99 19.85
N LEU A 230 -11.71 -1.69 18.97
CA LEU A 230 -12.04 -3.05 18.57
C LEU A 230 -11.99 -4.00 19.78
N ALA A 231 -10.93 -3.91 20.61
CA ALA A 231 -10.81 -4.67 21.85
C ALA A 231 -12.00 -4.42 22.81
N ASP A 232 -12.36 -3.15 23.00
CA ASP A 232 -13.51 -2.77 23.82
C ASP A 232 -14.83 -3.36 23.28
N ALA A 233 -15.01 -3.32 21.94
CA ALA A 233 -16.20 -3.86 21.29
C ALA A 233 -16.29 -5.38 21.46
N GLN A 234 -15.19 -6.11 21.22
CA GLN A 234 -15.11 -7.56 21.41
C GLN A 234 -15.38 -7.96 22.87
N ALA A 235 -14.76 -7.27 23.82
CA ALA A 235 -14.98 -7.52 25.25
C ALA A 235 -16.45 -7.29 25.67
N ALA A 236 -17.14 -6.36 25.00
CA ALA A 236 -18.55 -6.07 25.23
C ALA A 236 -19.51 -6.95 24.40
N GLY A 237 -19.00 -7.91 23.61
CA GLY A 237 -19.79 -8.76 22.71
C GLY A 237 -20.56 -7.98 21.64
N LYS A 238 -20.03 -6.83 21.21
CA LYS A 238 -20.64 -5.98 20.18
C LYS A 238 -20.19 -6.37 18.79
N THR A 239 -21.12 -6.46 17.86
CA THR A 239 -20.86 -6.67 16.43
C THR A 239 -20.44 -5.35 15.77
N LEU A 240 -19.51 -5.42 14.81
CA LEU A 240 -19.16 -4.28 13.97
C LEU A 240 -20.13 -4.20 12.79
N VAL A 241 -20.58 -2.98 12.49
CA VAL A 241 -21.53 -2.73 11.40
C VAL A 241 -21.11 -1.49 10.62
N ALA A 242 -21.15 -1.57 9.28
CA ALA A 242 -21.02 -0.40 8.39
C ALA A 242 -22.12 -0.45 7.34
N GLY A 243 -22.86 0.65 7.17
CA GLY A 243 -23.97 0.73 6.19
C GLY A 243 -25.06 -0.33 6.40
N GLY A 244 -25.23 -0.85 7.61
CA GLY A 244 -26.18 -1.92 7.94
C GLY A 244 -25.64 -3.35 7.70
N ILE A 245 -24.39 -3.49 7.25
CA ILE A 245 -23.71 -4.76 6.96
C ILE A 245 -22.79 -5.12 8.12
N THR A 246 -22.87 -6.36 8.58
CA THR A 246 -21.98 -6.90 9.63
C THR A 246 -20.58 -7.16 9.06
N LEU A 247 -19.57 -6.78 9.85
CA LEU A 247 -18.16 -6.95 9.53
C LEU A 247 -17.46 -7.80 10.57
N GLU A 248 -16.65 -8.75 10.13
CA GLU A 248 -15.80 -9.56 10.98
C GLU A 248 -14.32 -9.25 10.66
N PRO A 249 -13.63 -8.45 11.50
CA PRO A 249 -12.24 -8.10 11.25
C PRO A 249 -11.31 -9.26 11.58
N ARG A 250 -10.31 -9.46 10.73
CA ARG A 250 -9.26 -10.45 10.93
C ARG A 250 -7.88 -9.81 10.85
N LYS A 251 -6.91 -10.37 11.56
CA LYS A 251 -5.51 -9.99 11.45
C LYS A 251 -4.94 -10.53 10.16
N PRO A 252 -4.25 -9.72 9.33
CA PRO A 252 -3.54 -10.24 8.17
C PRO A 252 -2.44 -11.22 8.59
N ASP A 253 -2.17 -12.26 7.80
CA ASP A 253 -1.18 -13.30 8.13
C ASP A 253 0.25 -12.75 8.24
N TRP A 254 0.57 -11.71 7.49
CA TRP A 254 1.88 -11.03 7.53
C TRP A 254 2.04 -10.05 8.71
N ALA A 255 0.95 -9.73 9.43
CA ALA A 255 0.99 -8.72 10.49
C ALA A 255 1.57 -9.26 11.79
N THR A 256 2.49 -8.50 12.38
CA THR A 256 3.15 -8.82 13.65
C THR A 256 2.69 -7.93 14.80
N PHE A 257 1.84 -6.93 14.55
CA PHE A 257 1.29 -6.08 15.60
C PHE A 257 0.30 -6.85 16.50
N ASP A 258 0.15 -6.37 17.74
CA ASP A 258 -0.75 -6.96 18.71
C ASP A 258 -2.20 -6.92 18.22
N TRP A 259 -2.87 -8.08 18.29
CA TRP A 259 -4.26 -8.20 17.89
C TRP A 259 -5.18 -8.36 19.11
N PRO A 260 -6.34 -7.67 19.16
CA PRO A 260 -7.30 -7.81 20.24
C PRO A 260 -7.73 -9.26 20.43
N GLY A 261 -7.58 -9.79 21.65
CA GLY A 261 -7.95 -11.16 22.00
C GLY A 261 -6.84 -12.21 21.81
N GLU A 262 -5.73 -11.90 21.16
CA GLU A 262 -4.52 -12.73 21.19
C GLU A 262 -3.86 -12.64 22.58
N LYS A 263 -3.49 -13.79 23.15
CA LYS A 263 -2.67 -13.79 24.37
C LYS A 263 -1.24 -13.49 23.99
N ALA A 264 -0.67 -12.46 24.63
CA ALA A 264 0.75 -12.17 24.58
C ALA A 264 1.62 -13.34 25.07
#